data_8ca1b36fe7fc4f56cf0e0ee38e06a0ea
#
_entry.id   8ca1b36fe7fc4f56cf0e0ee38e06a0ea
#
_cell.length_a   1.000
_cell.length_b   1.000
_cell.length_c   1.000
_cell.angle_alpha   90.00
_cell.angle_beta   90.00
_cell.angle_gamma   90.00
#
_symmetry.space_group_name_H-M   'P 1'
#
loop_
_entity.id
_entity.type
_entity.pdbx_description
1 polymer ?
#
loop_
_entity_poly.entity_id
_entity_poly.type
_entity_poly.pdbx_seq_one_letter_code
_entity_poly.pdbx_strand_id
1 'polypeptide(L)' 'MKNVVIRVEGNKLILEVDLAQDFGPSSSGKTTIIGSSEGNAPVPDHPGIQIGLNVFKKI' A
#
# COMPACT_ATOMS: atom_id res chain seq x y z
N MET A 1 2.45 -6.90 -2.90
CA MET A 1 2.35 -5.73 -2.00
C MET A 1 2.98 -6.03 -0.67
N LYS A 2 3.45 -5.01 0.00
CA LYS A 2 4.03 -5.14 1.34
C LYS A 2 3.06 -4.58 2.37
N ASN A 3 2.61 -5.42 3.28
CA ASN A 3 1.78 -5.04 4.41
C ASN A 3 0.49 -4.32 4.01
N VAL A 4 -0.10 -4.71 2.89
CA VAL A 4 -1.35 -4.13 2.40
C VAL A 4 -2.31 -5.25 2.05
N VAL A 5 -3.49 -5.22 2.66
CA VAL A 5 -4.58 -6.16 2.34
C VAL A 5 -5.66 -5.37 1.62
N ILE A 6 -6.08 -5.87 0.47
CA ILE A 6 -7.08 -5.23 -0.37
C ILE A 6 -8.40 -5.96 -0.24
N ARG A 7 -9.48 -5.19 -0.04
CA ARG A 7 -10.83 -5.70 -0.09
C ARG A 7 -11.67 -4.81 -1.00
N VAL A 8 -12.56 -5.44 -1.76
CA VAL A 8 -13.55 -4.72 -2.56
C VAL A 8 -14.93 -5.10 -2.05
N GLU A 9 -15.73 -4.10 -1.71
CA GLU A 9 -17.11 -4.28 -1.26
C GLU A 9 -18.01 -3.41 -2.11
N GLY A 10 -18.67 -4.03 -3.11
CA GLY A 10 -19.46 -3.30 -4.08
C GLY A 10 -18.60 -2.34 -4.88
N ASN A 11 -18.84 -1.04 -4.71
CA ASN A 11 -18.06 0.01 -5.37
C ASN A 11 -17.01 0.62 -4.46
N LYS A 12 -16.69 -0.04 -3.33
CA LYS A 12 -15.73 0.49 -2.36
C LYS A 12 -14.47 -0.34 -2.34
N LEU A 13 -13.35 0.34 -2.40
CA LEU A 13 -12.03 -0.27 -2.23
C LEU A 13 -11.59 -0.01 -0.80
N ILE A 14 -11.24 -1.08 -0.08
CA ILE A 14 -10.80 -1.00 1.30
C ILE A 14 -9.39 -1.53 1.39
N LEU A 15 -8.50 -0.74 1.98
CA LEU A 15 -7.10 -1.11 2.16
C LEU A 15 -6.80 -1.17 3.65
N GLU A 16 -6.16 -2.26 4.08
CA GLU A 16 -5.73 -2.42 5.46
C GLU A 16 -4.23 -2.47 5.54
N VAL A 17 -3.65 -1.66 6.41
CA VAL A 17 -2.21 -1.59 6.66
C VAL A 17 -1.99 -1.69 8.16
N ASP A 18 -1.11 -2.62 8.57
CA ASP A 18 -0.72 -2.74 9.99
C ASP A 18 0.35 -1.70 10.27
N LEU A 19 0.01 -0.69 11.07
CA LEU A 19 0.91 0.42 11.36
C LEU A 19 2.01 0.06 12.36
N ALA A 20 1.97 -1.14 12.92
CA ALA A 20 3.02 -1.61 13.84
C ALA A 20 4.19 -2.27 13.11
N GLN A 21 4.06 -2.53 11.82
CA GLN A 21 5.13 -3.11 11.01
C GLN A 21 5.92 -2.02 10.29
N ASP A 22 7.20 -2.29 10.02
CA ASP A 22 7.98 -1.47 9.10
C ASP A 22 8.91 -2.37 8.28
N PHE A 23 9.36 -1.87 7.14
CA PHE A 23 10.23 -2.59 6.22
C PHE A 23 11.57 -1.89 6.03
N GLY A 24 11.94 -1.06 7.00
CA GLY A 24 13.20 -0.36 6.97
C GLY A 24 13.17 0.90 6.14
N PRO A 25 14.35 1.54 5.97
CA PRO A 25 14.42 2.82 5.28
C PRO A 25 14.06 2.70 3.80
N SER A 26 13.44 3.76 3.27
CA SER A 26 13.22 3.90 1.84
C SER A 26 14.56 4.07 1.12
N SER A 27 14.52 4.03 -0.21
CA SER A 27 15.73 4.19 -1.02
C SER A 27 16.43 5.53 -0.79
N SER A 28 15.69 6.56 -0.41
CA SER A 28 16.26 7.87 -0.09
C SER A 28 16.85 7.95 1.33
N GLY A 29 16.51 7.01 2.20
CA GLY A 29 16.95 7.00 3.60
C GLY A 29 16.24 8.02 4.49
N LYS A 30 15.26 8.74 3.97
CA LYS A 30 14.57 9.81 4.71
C LYS A 30 13.26 9.38 5.34
N THR A 31 12.77 8.20 5.01
CA THR A 31 11.52 7.66 5.53
C THR A 31 11.65 6.18 5.79
N THR A 32 10.78 5.67 6.63
CA THR A 32 10.65 4.22 6.85
C THR A 32 9.36 3.77 6.19
N ILE A 33 9.42 2.73 5.38
CA ILE A 33 8.26 2.21 4.68
C ILE A 33 7.44 1.34 5.62
N ILE A 34 6.16 1.66 5.76
CA ILE A 34 5.21 0.90 6.57
C ILE A 34 4.42 -0.06 5.68
N GLY A 35 3.98 0.41 4.54
CA GLY A 35 3.26 -0.43 3.59
C GLY A 35 3.36 0.14 2.19
N SER A 36 3.25 -0.70 1.19
CA SER A 36 3.42 -0.26 -0.20
C SER A 36 2.73 -1.22 -1.16
N SER A 37 2.14 -0.66 -2.21
CA SER A 37 1.66 -1.46 -3.33
C SER A 37 2.80 -1.95 -4.22
N GLU A 38 4.02 -1.48 -4.00
CA GLU A 38 5.20 -1.81 -4.79
C GLU A 38 4.99 -1.51 -6.27
N GLY A 39 4.64 -0.26 -6.53
CA GLY A 39 4.24 0.21 -7.84
C GLY A 39 2.73 0.14 -8.00
N ASN A 40 2.26 0.22 -9.23
CA ASN A 40 0.82 0.17 -9.50
C ASN A 40 0.33 -1.28 -9.49
N ALA A 41 -0.82 -1.50 -8.87
CA ALA A 41 -1.44 -2.81 -8.81
C ALA A 41 -2.89 -2.71 -9.27
N PRO A 42 -3.43 -3.72 -9.98
CA PRO A 42 -4.81 -3.66 -10.44
C PRO A 42 -5.78 -3.85 -9.27
N VAL A 43 -6.93 -3.18 -9.37
CA VAL A 43 -8.01 -3.36 -8.40
C VAL A 43 -8.75 -4.64 -8.78
N PRO A 44 -8.99 -5.59 -7.84
CA PRO A 44 -9.75 -6.80 -8.13
C PRO A 44 -11.16 -6.47 -8.64
N ASP A 45 -11.64 -7.20 -9.63
CA ASP A 45 -12.98 -7.11 -10.20
C ASP A 45 -13.34 -5.76 -10.82
N HIS A 46 -12.39 -4.85 -10.97
CA HIS A 46 -12.61 -3.53 -11.57
C HIS A 46 -11.54 -3.25 -12.62
N PRO A 47 -11.70 -3.79 -13.84
CA PRO A 47 -10.69 -3.63 -14.89
C PRO A 47 -10.40 -2.16 -15.20
N GLY A 48 -9.14 -1.85 -15.42
CA GLY A 48 -8.71 -0.49 -15.77
C GLY A 48 -8.45 0.42 -14.59
N ILE A 49 -8.83 0.02 -13.38
CA ILE A 49 -8.55 0.80 -12.17
C ILE A 49 -7.31 0.24 -11.50
N GLN A 50 -6.38 1.11 -11.15
CA GLN A 50 -5.13 0.71 -10.51
C GLN A 50 -4.90 1.48 -9.22
N ILE A 51 -4.13 0.87 -8.32
CA ILE A 51 -3.79 1.43 -7.02
C ILE A 51 -2.30 1.73 -6.99
N GLY A 52 -1.94 2.93 -6.55
CA GLY A 52 -0.58 3.25 -6.16
C GLY A 52 -0.61 3.73 -4.73
N LEU A 53 -0.03 2.99 -3.79
CA LEU A 53 -0.10 3.30 -2.37
C LEU A 53 1.27 3.23 -1.73
N ASN A 54 1.58 4.25 -0.93
CA ASN A 54 2.74 4.24 -0.05
C ASN A 54 2.34 4.78 1.31
N VAL A 55 2.57 3.97 2.35
CA VAL A 55 2.41 4.38 3.73
C VAL A 55 3.80 4.41 4.35
N PHE A 56 4.20 5.55 4.90
CA PHE A 56 5.56 5.74 5.38
C PHE A 56 5.58 6.62 6.63
N LYS A 57 6.65 6.47 7.37
CA LYS A 57 6.91 7.27 8.56
C LYS A 57 8.16 8.13 8.30
N LYS A 58 8.08 9.39 8.63
CA LYS A 58 9.24 10.29 8.54
C LYS A 58 10.26 9.94 9.62
N ILE A 59 11.51 10.00 9.24
CA ILE A 59 12.64 9.78 10.15
C ILE A 59 13.02 11.09 10.82
#